data_6c3e99aa453e78bd81ae6cd23d7139b4
#
_entry.id   6c3e99aa453e78bd81ae6cd23d7139b4
#
_cell.length_a   1.000
_cell.length_b   1.000
_cell.length_c   1.000
_cell.angle_alpha   90.00
_cell.angle_beta   90.00
_cell.angle_gamma   90.00
#
_symmetry.space_group_name_H-M   'P 1'
#
loop_
_entity.id
_entity.type
_entity.pdbx_description
1 polymer ?
#
loop_
_entity_poly.entity_id
_entity_poly.type
_entity_poly.pdbx_seq_one_letter_code
_entity_poly.pdbx_strand_id
1 'polypeptide(L)'
;MIRKRSATATVRQRLNRPGHPRPQPLALAILAVLAGPASATTFEINEDWSLSTKTALSLGSSWSTQNPDKSLMTRANALQAQGVQANGTSVSADDNRLNFEKGDPISQVFKGLTDFSLDGQGQGAFLRFKYWYDHAYETRQARFKDFDDSGWDDLSKSKGFETLDDYVWKDFQIAEQPL
;
A
#
# COMPACT_ATOMS: atom_id res chain seq x y z
N MET A 1 44.03 -68.05 7.82
CA MET A 1 44.17 -66.61 8.05
C MET A 1 43.31 -65.89 7.01
N ILE A 2 42.02 -65.58 7.34
CA ILE A 2 41.02 -65.05 6.40
C ILE A 2 40.73 -63.60 6.78
N ARG A 3 41.12 -62.65 5.95
CA ARG A 3 40.84 -61.21 6.12
C ARG A 3 39.46 -60.90 5.59
N LYS A 4 38.54 -60.52 6.49
CA LYS A 4 37.24 -59.92 6.14
C LYS A 4 37.48 -58.46 5.73
N ARG A 5 37.07 -58.07 4.50
CA ARG A 5 37.00 -56.67 4.06
C ARG A 5 35.61 -56.17 4.42
N SER A 6 35.55 -55.12 5.27
CA SER A 6 34.33 -54.40 5.60
C SER A 6 34.07 -53.36 4.49
N ALA A 7 32.94 -53.45 3.84
CA ALA A 7 32.49 -52.45 2.86
C ALA A 7 31.66 -51.39 3.57
N THR A 8 32.17 -50.16 3.62
CA THR A 8 31.43 -49.00 4.15
C THR A 8 30.52 -48.44 3.05
N ALA A 9 29.22 -48.61 3.19
CA ALA A 9 28.22 -48.02 2.29
C ALA A 9 28.01 -46.55 2.65
N THR A 10 28.41 -45.64 1.78
CA THR A 10 28.15 -44.21 1.91
C THR A 10 26.76 -43.92 1.41
N VAL A 11 25.83 -43.66 2.34
CA VAL A 11 24.47 -43.19 2.02
C VAL A 11 24.56 -41.70 1.68
N ARG A 12 24.40 -41.36 0.40
CA ARG A 12 24.22 -39.98 -0.03
C ARG A 12 22.77 -39.57 0.21
N GLN A 13 22.51 -38.80 1.27
CA GLN A 13 21.22 -38.11 1.45
C GLN A 13 21.11 -37.05 0.36
N ARG A 14 20.12 -37.20 -0.52
CA ARG A 14 19.67 -36.11 -1.40
C ARG A 14 18.90 -35.10 -0.56
N LEU A 15 19.50 -33.94 -0.32
CA LEU A 15 18.79 -32.79 0.22
C LEU A 15 17.72 -32.36 -0.80
N ASN A 16 16.47 -32.61 -0.45
CA ASN A 16 15.32 -32.13 -1.19
C ASN A 16 15.22 -30.62 -0.97
N ARG A 17 15.70 -29.81 -1.92
CA ARG A 17 15.55 -28.35 -1.88
C ARG A 17 14.08 -28.03 -2.14
N PRO A 18 13.39 -27.33 -1.23
CA PRO A 18 12.03 -26.84 -1.51
C PRO A 18 12.09 -25.90 -2.71
N GLY A 19 11.33 -26.26 -3.75
CA GLY A 19 11.19 -25.41 -4.94
C GLY A 19 10.56 -24.07 -4.56
N HIS A 20 11.20 -22.98 -4.96
CA HIS A 20 10.58 -21.65 -4.81
C HIS A 20 9.26 -21.61 -5.59
N PRO A 21 8.17 -21.12 -5.00
CA PRO A 21 6.92 -20.96 -5.73
C PRO A 21 7.15 -19.97 -6.88
N ARG A 22 6.93 -20.43 -8.10
CA ARG A 22 6.97 -19.57 -9.29
C ARG A 22 5.78 -18.62 -9.23
N PRO A 23 5.95 -17.30 -9.44
CA PRO A 23 4.83 -16.38 -9.50
C PRO A 23 3.89 -16.81 -10.62
N GLN A 24 2.62 -17.01 -10.28
CA GLN A 24 1.62 -17.43 -11.24
C GLN A 24 1.32 -16.25 -12.19
N PRO A 25 1.21 -16.47 -13.50
CA PRO A 25 0.98 -15.40 -14.48
C PRO A 25 -0.35 -14.65 -14.28
N LEU A 26 -1.29 -15.23 -13.54
CA LEU A 26 -2.56 -14.60 -13.19
C LEU A 26 -2.37 -13.37 -12.26
N ALA A 27 -1.40 -13.41 -11.34
CA ALA A 27 -1.12 -12.28 -10.44
C ALA A 27 -0.54 -11.08 -11.19
N LEU A 28 0.24 -11.32 -12.25
CA LEU A 28 0.81 -10.25 -13.10
C LEU A 28 -0.25 -9.61 -14.01
N ALA A 29 -1.23 -10.38 -14.48
CA ALA A 29 -2.30 -9.89 -15.35
C ALA A 29 -3.28 -8.96 -14.60
N ILE A 30 -3.54 -9.21 -13.32
CA ILE A 30 -4.43 -8.36 -12.50
C ILE A 30 -3.78 -7.00 -12.21
N LEU A 31 -2.46 -6.92 -12.04
CA LEU A 31 -1.74 -5.65 -11.85
C LEU A 31 -1.75 -4.76 -13.10
N ALA A 32 -1.78 -5.34 -14.31
CA ALA A 32 -1.77 -4.59 -15.57
C ALA A 32 -3.12 -3.94 -15.92
N VAL A 33 -4.23 -4.46 -15.39
CA VAL A 33 -5.59 -3.94 -15.67
C VAL A 33 -5.96 -2.77 -14.75
N LEU A 34 -5.27 -2.59 -13.61
CA LEU A 34 -5.61 -1.58 -12.60
C LEU A 34 -4.83 -0.26 -12.74
N ALA A 35 -3.87 -0.17 -13.64
CA ALA A 35 -3.25 1.09 -14.03
C ALA A 35 -4.16 1.80 -15.06
N GLY A 36 -5.29 2.33 -14.60
CA GLY A 36 -6.15 3.17 -15.43
C GLY A 36 -5.36 4.39 -15.93
N PRO A 37 -5.57 4.81 -17.21
CA PRO A 37 -4.94 6.02 -17.70
C PRO A 37 -5.40 7.21 -16.88
N ALA A 38 -4.48 8.13 -16.58
CA ALA A 38 -4.84 9.43 -16.04
C ALA A 38 -5.76 10.11 -17.06
N SER A 39 -6.98 10.44 -16.64
CA SER A 39 -7.93 11.16 -17.51
C SER A 39 -7.70 12.65 -17.34
N ALA A 40 -7.51 13.34 -18.46
CA ALA A 40 -7.46 14.79 -18.53
C ALA A 40 -8.59 15.28 -19.44
N THR A 41 -9.32 16.29 -19.01
CA THR A 41 -10.41 16.89 -19.77
C THR A 41 -10.32 18.41 -19.62
N THR A 42 -10.47 19.12 -20.73
CA THR A 42 -10.54 20.58 -20.74
C THR A 42 -11.95 21.01 -21.18
N PHE A 43 -12.51 21.93 -20.43
CA PHE A 43 -13.80 22.55 -20.69
C PHE A 43 -13.58 24.04 -21.00
N GLU A 44 -13.98 24.47 -22.16
CA GLU A 44 -14.05 25.88 -22.51
C GLU A 44 -15.28 26.49 -21.79
N ILE A 45 -15.04 27.40 -20.85
CA ILE A 45 -16.11 28.10 -20.13
C ILE A 45 -16.67 29.20 -21.01
N ASN A 46 -15.79 29.94 -21.68
CA ASN A 46 -16.08 30.96 -22.69
C ASN A 46 -14.83 31.21 -23.55
N GLU A 47 -14.83 32.24 -24.40
CA GLU A 47 -13.70 32.58 -25.30
C GLU A 47 -12.40 32.89 -24.55
N ASP A 48 -12.48 33.31 -23.28
CA ASP A 48 -11.36 33.78 -22.50
C ASP A 48 -10.90 32.78 -21.39
N TRP A 49 -11.75 31.83 -21.02
CA TRP A 49 -11.52 30.97 -19.87
C TRP A 49 -11.69 29.50 -20.16
N SER A 50 -10.75 28.71 -19.69
CA SER A 50 -10.82 27.25 -19.75
C SER A 50 -10.58 26.61 -18.38
N LEU A 51 -11.23 25.52 -18.11
CA LEU A 51 -11.05 24.68 -16.92
C LEU A 51 -10.50 23.33 -17.37
N SER A 52 -9.30 23.01 -16.96
CA SER A 52 -8.69 21.70 -17.16
C SER A 52 -8.80 20.86 -15.88
N THR A 53 -9.17 19.59 -16.03
CA THR A 53 -9.15 18.62 -14.94
C THR A 53 -8.25 17.45 -15.31
N LYS A 54 -7.48 16.96 -14.36
CA LYS A 54 -6.65 15.77 -14.51
C LYS A 54 -6.79 14.90 -13.29
N THR A 55 -7.24 13.66 -13.47
CA THR A 55 -7.42 12.71 -12.37
C THR A 55 -6.60 11.45 -12.61
N ALA A 56 -5.85 11.04 -11.60
CA ALA A 56 -5.17 9.77 -11.53
C ALA A 56 -5.79 8.93 -10.42
N LEU A 57 -6.24 7.72 -10.74
CA LEU A 57 -6.78 6.77 -9.80
C LEU A 57 -5.85 5.58 -9.67
N SER A 58 -5.72 5.06 -8.45
CA SER A 58 -4.95 3.85 -8.18
C SER A 58 -5.67 2.93 -7.20
N LEU A 59 -5.52 1.64 -7.45
CA LEU A 59 -5.99 0.58 -6.57
C LEU A 59 -4.78 -0.26 -6.17
N GLY A 60 -4.67 -0.55 -4.89
CA GLY A 60 -3.61 -1.39 -4.36
C GLY A 60 -4.18 -2.41 -3.38
N SER A 61 -3.61 -3.60 -3.37
CA SER A 61 -3.97 -4.60 -2.37
C SER A 61 -2.77 -5.43 -1.97
N SER A 62 -2.70 -5.77 -0.69
CA SER A 62 -1.68 -6.64 -0.11
C SER A 62 -2.31 -7.67 0.81
N TRP A 63 -1.73 -8.86 0.84
CA TRP A 63 -2.19 -9.97 1.66
C TRP A 63 -1.04 -10.61 2.43
N SER A 64 -1.36 -11.16 3.60
CA SER A 64 -0.42 -11.97 4.35
C SER A 64 -0.19 -13.30 3.62
N THR A 65 1.06 -13.60 3.29
CA THR A 65 1.43 -14.85 2.61
C THR A 65 1.76 -15.99 3.56
N GLN A 66 1.93 -15.68 4.86
CA GLN A 66 2.30 -16.65 5.90
C GLN A 66 1.57 -16.33 7.19
N ASN A 67 1.33 -17.37 8.00
CA ASN A 67 0.94 -17.18 9.39
C ASN A 67 2.10 -16.54 10.18
N PRO A 68 1.81 -15.81 11.27
CA PRO A 68 2.84 -15.28 12.15
C PRO A 68 3.77 -16.38 12.68
N ASP A 69 5.09 -16.11 12.74
CA ASP A 69 6.03 -17.05 13.34
C ASP A 69 5.83 -17.09 14.86
N LYS A 70 5.68 -18.29 15.40
CA LYS A 70 5.43 -18.51 16.82
C LYS A 70 6.56 -18.02 17.73
N SER A 71 7.78 -17.91 17.21
CA SER A 71 8.94 -17.39 17.94
C SER A 71 8.93 -15.87 18.11
N LEU A 72 8.17 -15.17 17.24
CA LEU A 72 8.05 -13.71 17.24
C LEU A 72 6.81 -13.19 17.99
N MET A 73 5.93 -14.07 18.44
CA MET A 73 4.72 -13.73 19.17
C MET A 73 4.89 -13.94 20.67
N THR A 74 4.39 -13.02 21.50
CA THR A 74 4.31 -13.25 22.93
C THR A 74 3.28 -14.33 23.23
N ARG A 75 3.60 -15.18 24.23
CA ARG A 75 2.77 -16.35 24.56
C ARG A 75 1.34 -15.98 24.94
N ALA A 76 1.17 -14.97 25.77
CA ALA A 76 -0.14 -14.54 26.24
C ALA A 76 -0.99 -13.94 25.12
N ASN A 77 -0.40 -13.04 24.31
CA ASN A 77 -1.10 -12.35 23.22
C ASN A 77 -1.49 -13.30 22.09
N ALA A 78 -0.62 -14.25 21.72
CA ALA A 78 -0.91 -15.25 20.70
C ALA A 78 -2.05 -16.19 21.12
N LEU A 79 -2.10 -16.59 22.39
CA LEU A 79 -3.20 -17.41 22.89
C LEU A 79 -4.52 -16.63 22.86
N GLN A 80 -4.51 -15.36 23.26
CA GLN A 80 -5.70 -14.51 23.26
C GLN A 80 -6.21 -14.22 21.85
N ALA A 81 -5.31 -13.84 20.92
CA ALA A 81 -5.68 -13.37 19.60
C ALA A 81 -6.01 -14.49 18.60
N GLN A 82 -5.28 -15.59 18.65
CA GLN A 82 -5.35 -16.65 17.64
C GLN A 82 -5.55 -18.06 18.23
N GLY A 83 -5.63 -18.18 19.55
CA GLY A 83 -5.75 -19.48 20.21
C GLY A 83 -4.52 -20.39 20.05
N VAL A 84 -3.36 -19.84 19.67
CA VAL A 84 -2.14 -20.62 19.39
C VAL A 84 -1.12 -20.52 20.53
N GLN A 85 -0.37 -21.60 20.74
CA GLN A 85 0.77 -21.61 21.65
C GLN A 85 1.98 -20.99 20.94
N ALA A 86 2.45 -19.84 21.44
CA ALA A 86 3.66 -19.17 20.98
C ALA A 86 4.79 -19.35 21.98
N ASN A 87 6.02 -19.13 21.55
CA ASN A 87 7.24 -19.30 22.35
C ASN A 87 8.18 -18.09 22.32
N GLY A 88 7.71 -16.96 21.82
CA GLY A 88 8.43 -15.70 21.89
C GLY A 88 8.63 -15.26 23.34
N THR A 89 9.83 -14.80 23.65
CA THR A 89 10.25 -14.36 24.98
C THR A 89 10.30 -12.85 25.14
N SER A 90 10.25 -12.10 24.03
CA SER A 90 10.28 -10.65 24.03
C SER A 90 8.94 -10.05 24.39
N VAL A 91 8.94 -9.05 25.25
CA VAL A 91 7.77 -8.20 25.51
C VAL A 91 7.51 -7.19 24.37
N SER A 92 8.49 -7.04 23.46
CA SER A 92 8.42 -6.19 22.28
C SER A 92 8.16 -7.00 21.02
N ALA A 93 7.49 -8.14 21.13
CA ALA A 93 7.13 -8.97 19.98
C ALA A 93 6.21 -8.20 19.03
N ASP A 94 6.23 -8.60 17.77
CA ASP A 94 5.42 -8.01 16.70
C ASP A 94 3.93 -8.36 16.89
N ASP A 95 3.27 -7.66 17.79
CA ASP A 95 1.85 -7.85 18.09
C ASP A 95 0.94 -7.47 16.92
N ASN A 96 1.40 -6.63 15.98
CA ASN A 96 0.64 -6.29 14.77
C ASN A 96 0.38 -7.52 13.88
N ARG A 97 1.30 -8.48 13.88
CA ARG A 97 1.14 -9.73 13.14
C ARG A 97 0.03 -10.62 13.69
N LEU A 98 -0.41 -10.43 14.92
CA LEU A 98 -1.49 -11.20 15.53
C LEU A 98 -2.85 -10.97 14.88
N ASN A 99 -3.00 -9.85 14.16
CA ASN A 99 -4.23 -9.52 13.44
C ASN A 99 -4.32 -10.18 12.04
N PHE A 100 -3.25 -10.85 11.58
CA PHE A 100 -3.18 -11.37 10.21
C PHE A 100 -2.79 -12.85 10.20
N GLU A 101 -3.59 -13.65 9.55
CA GLU A 101 -3.25 -15.02 9.16
C GLU A 101 -2.92 -15.07 7.67
N LYS A 102 -2.41 -16.21 7.23
CA LYS A 102 -2.16 -16.45 5.81
C LYS A 102 -3.44 -16.29 4.99
N GLY A 103 -3.40 -15.42 3.99
CA GLY A 103 -4.53 -15.12 3.11
C GLY A 103 -5.35 -13.91 3.54
N ASP A 104 -5.14 -13.37 4.74
CA ASP A 104 -5.85 -12.18 5.17
C ASP A 104 -5.37 -10.94 4.40
N PRO A 105 -6.28 -10.05 3.99
CA PRO A 105 -5.91 -8.77 3.40
C PRO A 105 -5.25 -7.88 4.47
N ILE A 106 -4.06 -7.36 4.16
CA ILE A 106 -3.36 -6.39 5.02
C ILE A 106 -3.85 -4.98 4.72
N SER A 107 -3.96 -4.66 3.43
CA SER A 107 -4.42 -3.37 2.93
C SER A 107 -5.13 -3.56 1.59
N GLN A 108 -6.22 -2.81 1.37
CA GLN A 108 -6.98 -2.76 0.12
C GLN A 108 -7.34 -1.30 -0.13
N VAL A 109 -6.42 -0.56 -0.73
CA VAL A 109 -6.50 0.89 -0.80
C VAL A 109 -6.90 1.37 -2.19
N PHE A 110 -7.88 2.26 -2.21
CA PHE A 110 -8.22 3.14 -3.32
C PHE A 110 -7.60 4.51 -3.06
N LYS A 111 -6.93 5.08 -4.06
CA LYS A 111 -6.36 6.44 -4.00
C LYS A 111 -6.72 7.21 -5.26
N GLY A 112 -7.00 8.49 -5.09
CA GLY A 112 -7.15 9.44 -6.18
C GLY A 112 -6.32 10.69 -5.96
N LEU A 113 -5.83 11.24 -7.06
CA LEU A 113 -5.18 12.55 -7.14
C LEU A 113 -5.88 13.31 -8.24
N THR A 114 -6.41 14.50 -7.93
CA THR A 114 -7.13 15.32 -8.90
C THR A 114 -6.57 16.73 -8.91
N ASP A 115 -6.30 17.21 -10.12
CA ASP A 115 -5.88 18.57 -10.42
C ASP A 115 -7.04 19.31 -11.09
N PHE A 116 -7.24 20.56 -10.70
CA PHE A 116 -8.03 21.54 -11.41
C PHE A 116 -7.13 22.72 -11.77
N SER A 117 -7.16 23.14 -13.03
CA SER A 117 -6.49 24.35 -13.51
C SER A 117 -7.50 25.20 -14.23
N LEU A 118 -7.72 26.42 -13.73
CA LEU A 118 -8.54 27.45 -14.36
C LEU A 118 -7.58 28.45 -14.99
N ASP A 119 -7.62 28.62 -16.30
CA ASP A 119 -6.75 29.47 -17.08
C ASP A 119 -7.54 30.49 -17.88
N GLY A 120 -7.12 31.75 -17.88
CA GLY A 120 -7.75 32.78 -18.70
C GLY A 120 -7.06 34.15 -18.63
N GLN A 121 -6.87 34.77 -19.80
CA GLN A 121 -6.36 36.16 -19.95
C GLN A 121 -5.11 36.48 -19.10
N GLY A 122 -4.10 35.59 -19.09
CA GLY A 122 -2.86 35.79 -18.34
C GLY A 122 -3.03 35.71 -16.82
N GLN A 123 -4.08 35.04 -16.32
CA GLN A 123 -4.31 34.77 -14.92
C GLN A 123 -5.00 33.42 -14.75
N GLY A 124 -4.96 32.87 -13.53
CA GLY A 124 -5.59 31.59 -13.28
C GLY A 124 -5.48 31.13 -11.85
N ALA A 125 -5.96 29.92 -11.63
CA ALA A 125 -5.94 29.25 -10.36
C ALA A 125 -5.64 27.77 -10.55
N PHE A 126 -4.96 27.19 -9.59
CA PHE A 126 -4.67 25.76 -9.54
C PHE A 126 -5.07 25.20 -8.19
N LEU A 127 -5.65 24.01 -8.21
CA LEU A 127 -5.99 23.23 -7.01
C LEU A 127 -5.65 21.77 -7.24
N ARG A 128 -4.88 21.18 -6.34
CA ARG A 128 -4.57 19.77 -6.31
C ARG A 128 -4.98 19.17 -4.99
N PHE A 129 -5.72 18.06 -5.05
CA PHE A 129 -6.07 17.31 -3.85
C PHE A 129 -5.90 15.82 -4.03
N LYS A 130 -5.66 15.15 -2.90
CA LYS A 130 -5.55 13.70 -2.76
C LYS A 130 -6.66 13.18 -1.87
N TYR A 131 -7.16 12.00 -2.19
CA TYR A 131 -8.11 11.26 -1.36
C TYR A 131 -7.76 9.78 -1.36
N TRP A 132 -8.07 9.10 -0.26
CA TRP A 132 -7.79 7.67 -0.12
C TRP A 132 -8.76 7.01 0.84
N TYR A 133 -8.92 5.70 0.66
CA TYR A 133 -9.73 4.85 1.50
C TYR A 133 -9.15 3.45 1.50
N ASP A 134 -8.77 2.90 2.68
CA ASP A 134 -8.31 1.52 2.83
C ASP A 134 -9.45 0.66 3.37
N HIS A 135 -10.07 -0.09 2.47
CA HIS A 135 -11.20 -0.96 2.79
C HIS A 135 -10.85 -2.03 3.83
N ALA A 136 -9.64 -2.61 3.75
CA ALA A 136 -9.24 -3.66 4.68
C ALA A 136 -9.11 -3.12 6.12
N TYR A 137 -8.66 -1.89 6.31
CA TYR A 137 -8.60 -1.27 7.63
C TYR A 137 -9.98 -0.88 8.15
N GLU A 138 -10.81 -0.28 7.34
CA GLU A 138 -12.13 0.24 7.74
C GLU A 138 -13.14 -0.85 8.07
N THR A 139 -13.01 -2.04 7.46
CA THR A 139 -13.98 -3.13 7.63
C THR A 139 -13.48 -4.29 8.49
N ARG A 140 -12.20 -4.28 8.87
CA ARG A 140 -11.60 -5.36 9.65
C ARG A 140 -12.10 -5.36 11.08
N GLN A 141 -12.44 -6.56 11.57
CA GLN A 141 -12.51 -6.84 13.00
C GLN A 141 -11.13 -7.29 13.47
N ALA A 142 -10.50 -6.48 14.32
CA ALA A 142 -9.20 -6.82 14.89
C ALA A 142 -9.33 -8.05 15.80
N ARG A 143 -8.39 -8.99 15.69
CA ARG A 143 -8.30 -10.17 16.58
C ARG A 143 -7.57 -9.82 17.88
N PHE A 144 -6.70 -8.82 17.81
CA PHE A 144 -5.89 -8.37 18.94
C PHE A 144 -5.78 -6.86 18.92
N LYS A 145 -6.39 -6.21 19.90
CA LYS A 145 -6.56 -4.75 20.06
C LYS A 145 -7.19 -4.10 18.83
N ASP A 146 -8.17 -3.29 19.09
CA ASP A 146 -8.81 -2.50 18.03
C ASP A 146 -7.82 -1.50 17.44
N PHE A 147 -7.94 -1.28 16.14
CA PHE A 147 -7.21 -0.26 15.43
C PHE A 147 -8.00 1.05 15.53
N ASP A 148 -7.36 2.07 16.10
CA ASP A 148 -7.92 3.42 16.19
C ASP A 148 -6.86 4.43 15.70
N ASP A 149 -7.14 5.08 14.59
CA ASP A 149 -6.30 6.12 13.99
C ASP A 149 -6.84 7.55 14.26
N SER A 150 -7.83 7.70 15.14
CA SER A 150 -8.48 8.99 15.41
C SER A 150 -7.51 10.07 15.90
N GLY A 151 -6.47 9.68 16.63
CA GLY A 151 -5.43 10.56 17.16
C GLY A 151 -4.21 10.74 16.22
N TRP A 152 -4.24 10.19 15.01
CA TRP A 152 -3.13 10.26 14.08
C TRP A 152 -3.23 11.51 13.18
N ASP A 153 -2.10 11.87 12.57
CA ASP A 153 -2.06 12.86 11.50
C ASP A 153 -2.98 12.45 10.35
N ASP A 154 -3.72 13.41 9.77
CA ASP A 154 -4.75 13.12 8.76
C ASP A 154 -4.20 12.37 7.55
N LEU A 155 -2.94 12.64 7.15
CA LEU A 155 -2.28 11.93 6.05
C LEU A 155 -1.91 10.47 6.38
N SER A 156 -1.90 10.11 7.65
CA SER A 156 -1.54 8.76 8.15
C SER A 156 -2.76 7.89 8.42
N LYS A 157 -3.97 8.44 8.34
CA LYS A 157 -5.23 7.70 8.57
C LYS A 157 -5.53 6.73 7.42
N SER A 158 -6.35 5.75 7.72
CA SER A 158 -6.82 4.74 6.75
C SER A 158 -7.70 5.31 5.63
N LYS A 159 -8.30 6.47 5.86
CA LYS A 159 -9.05 7.25 4.89
C LYS A 159 -8.82 8.74 5.10
N GLY A 160 -8.93 9.50 4.03
CA GLY A 160 -8.77 10.95 4.14
C GLY A 160 -8.93 11.68 2.83
N PHE A 161 -8.89 12.99 2.98
CA PHE A 161 -8.86 13.97 1.90
C PHE A 161 -7.90 15.08 2.31
N GLU A 162 -7.04 15.51 1.38
CA GLU A 162 -6.01 16.52 1.63
C GLU A 162 -5.84 17.40 0.40
N THR A 163 -5.78 18.71 0.61
CA THR A 163 -5.33 19.66 -0.41
C THR A 163 -3.81 19.70 -0.39
N LEU A 164 -3.18 19.42 -1.53
CA LEU A 164 -1.72 19.36 -1.65
C LEU A 164 -1.14 20.68 -2.15
N ASP A 165 -1.78 21.27 -3.16
CA ASP A 165 -1.35 22.51 -3.79
C ASP A 165 -2.59 23.37 -4.08
N ASP A 166 -2.51 24.64 -3.73
CA ASP A 166 -3.47 25.66 -4.11
C ASP A 166 -2.77 27.01 -4.32
N TYR A 167 -2.98 27.59 -5.49
CA TYR A 167 -2.40 28.90 -5.80
C TYR A 167 -3.18 29.60 -6.91
N VAL A 168 -2.96 30.91 -7.00
CA VAL A 168 -3.44 31.76 -8.08
C VAL A 168 -2.25 32.45 -8.72
N TRP A 169 -2.35 32.76 -10.02
CA TRP A 169 -1.30 33.51 -10.73
C TRP A 169 -1.91 34.59 -11.59
N LYS A 170 -1.09 35.58 -11.89
CA LYS A 170 -1.43 36.66 -12.81
C LYS A 170 -0.16 37.18 -13.47
N ASP A 171 -0.19 37.31 -14.77
CA ASP A 171 0.88 37.90 -15.56
C ASP A 171 0.86 39.42 -15.42
N PHE A 172 2.03 40.04 -15.23
CA PHE A 172 2.20 41.48 -15.20
C PHE A 172 3.20 41.91 -16.27
N GLN A 173 2.85 42.89 -17.07
CA GLN A 173 3.80 43.53 -17.94
C GLN A 173 4.47 44.69 -17.16
N ILE A 174 5.77 44.58 -16.96
CA ILE A 174 6.59 45.68 -16.40
C ILE A 174 6.95 46.56 -17.60
N ALA A 175 6.43 47.77 -17.65
CA ALA A 175 6.81 48.74 -18.68
C ALA A 175 8.32 48.99 -18.59
N GLU A 176 9.06 48.75 -19.69
CA GLU A 176 10.46 49.21 -19.80
C GLU A 176 10.46 50.72 -19.72
N GLN A 177 11.05 51.28 -18.67
CA GLN A 177 11.37 52.71 -18.66
C GLN A 177 12.50 52.94 -19.68
N PRO A 178 12.32 53.86 -20.67
CA PRO A 178 13.41 54.18 -21.54
C PRO A 178 14.51 54.86 -20.70
N LEU A 179 15.74 54.33 -20.81
CA LEU A 179 16.95 54.89 -20.22
C LEU A 179 17.27 56.27 -20.82
#